data_319d71b2003a90bbd94415a3819e6eb2
#
_entry.id   319d71b2003a90bbd94415a3819e6eb2
#
_cell.length_a   1.000
_cell.length_b   1.000
_cell.length_c   1.000
_cell.angle_alpha   90.00
_cell.angle_beta   90.00
_cell.angle_gamma   90.00
#
_symmetry.space_group_name_H-M   'P 1'
#
loop_
_entity.id
_entity.type
_entity.pdbx_description
1 polymer ?
#
loop_
_entity_poly.entity_id
_entity_poly.type
_entity_poly.pdbx_seq_one_letter_code
_entity_poly.pdbx_strand_id
1 'polypeptide(L)'
;MTMNRNQYPCVEFDLDKLAANLAALVERCHDSLIEVAGVVKAVSSLPEIVRVYEESGVKFIATSRISQMRAIREAGICKKPLMLIRIPMLSELPDVVELCDISLQSDIIVLRALNEEAKKQGKVHEVILMMDLGDLREGFWNEEDALDAALEIEHELKNLRLAGVGVNLSCYGSVLPTKRNMQGLVSLASDIEREIGRKLDYISGGASTSAYMAMNGTMPYRINLLRLGDIGLRGETDNFAPDFLETGVMTIKAEVIECRDKPSFPVGELGVNAFGEVGHYEDRGIRRRALVAMGRVDYGNRFDLI
;
A
#
# COMPACT_ATOMS: atom_id res chain seq x y z
N MET A 1 -6.98 -26.14 -14.85
CA MET A 1 -8.30 -25.67 -14.43
C MET A 1 -8.93 -24.95 -15.60
N THR A 2 -9.96 -25.51 -16.22
CA THR A 2 -10.72 -24.82 -17.26
C THR A 2 -11.45 -23.66 -16.61
N MET A 3 -11.04 -22.43 -16.92
CA MET A 3 -11.79 -21.25 -16.52
C MET A 3 -13.23 -21.39 -17.02
N ASN A 4 -14.16 -21.32 -16.08
CA ASN A 4 -15.57 -21.30 -16.39
C ASN A 4 -15.87 -20.06 -17.23
N ARG A 5 -16.32 -20.23 -18.44
CA ARG A 5 -16.59 -19.14 -19.37
C ARG A 5 -17.70 -18.27 -18.80
N ASN A 6 -17.42 -16.96 -18.68
CA ASN A 6 -18.39 -15.88 -18.46
C ASN A 6 -19.02 -15.83 -17.06
N GLN A 7 -18.22 -15.64 -16.01
CA GLN A 7 -18.74 -15.14 -14.73
C GLN A 7 -18.54 -13.61 -14.70
N TYR A 8 -19.60 -12.85 -14.89
CA TYR A 8 -19.62 -11.39 -14.71
C TYR A 8 -20.31 -11.03 -13.38
N PRO A 9 -19.94 -9.94 -12.71
CA PRO A 9 -18.80 -9.08 -13.05
C PRO A 9 -17.46 -9.74 -12.76
N CYS A 10 -16.42 -9.37 -13.51
CA CYS A 10 -15.06 -9.84 -13.26
C CYS A 10 -14.04 -8.71 -13.42
N VAL A 11 -12.87 -8.89 -12.81
CA VAL A 11 -11.70 -8.04 -13.00
C VAL A 11 -10.68 -8.81 -13.80
N GLU A 12 -10.25 -8.25 -14.92
CA GLU A 12 -9.13 -8.77 -15.70
C GLU A 12 -7.86 -7.96 -15.42
N PHE A 13 -6.72 -8.65 -15.32
CA PHE A 13 -5.42 -8.04 -15.15
C PHE A 13 -4.56 -8.34 -16.37
N ASP A 14 -4.00 -7.29 -16.96
CA ASP A 14 -2.95 -7.40 -17.97
C ASP A 14 -1.61 -7.53 -17.25
N LEU A 15 -1.11 -8.77 -17.13
CA LEU A 15 0.11 -9.06 -16.41
C LEU A 15 1.36 -8.55 -17.14
N ASP A 16 1.33 -8.42 -18.45
CA ASP A 16 2.45 -7.90 -19.24
C ASP A 16 2.61 -6.40 -18.99
N LYS A 17 1.50 -5.63 -18.98
CA LYS A 17 1.52 -4.22 -18.60
C LYS A 17 1.97 -4.03 -17.16
N LEU A 18 1.48 -4.86 -16.22
CA LEU A 18 1.93 -4.81 -14.83
C LEU A 18 3.44 -5.05 -14.72
N ALA A 19 3.95 -6.06 -15.41
CA ALA A 19 5.38 -6.37 -15.42
C ALA A 19 6.20 -5.20 -15.98
N ALA A 20 5.77 -4.60 -17.08
CA ALA A 20 6.42 -3.42 -17.67
C ALA A 20 6.44 -2.23 -16.71
N ASN A 21 5.30 -1.93 -16.07
CA ASN A 21 5.21 -0.85 -15.08
C ASN A 21 6.14 -1.07 -13.88
N LEU A 22 6.14 -2.29 -13.33
CA LEU A 22 7.00 -2.61 -12.18
C LEU A 22 8.48 -2.53 -12.54
N ALA A 23 8.87 -3.04 -13.71
CA ALA A 23 10.25 -2.95 -14.19
C ALA A 23 10.70 -1.49 -14.33
N ALA A 24 9.89 -0.64 -14.97
CA ALA A 24 10.19 0.78 -15.14
C ALA A 24 10.27 1.53 -13.80
N LEU A 25 9.38 1.22 -12.85
CA LEU A 25 9.40 1.83 -11.52
C LEU A 25 10.64 1.42 -10.71
N VAL A 26 10.98 0.13 -10.73
CA VAL A 26 12.15 -0.40 -10.02
C VAL A 26 13.44 0.20 -10.59
N GLU A 27 13.61 0.20 -11.91
CA GLU A 27 14.77 0.79 -12.58
C GLU A 27 14.96 2.26 -12.15
N ARG A 28 13.93 3.09 -12.28
CA ARG A 28 14.01 4.52 -11.95
C ARG A 28 14.22 4.78 -10.45
N CYS A 29 13.67 3.95 -9.58
CA CYS A 29 13.96 4.03 -8.15
C CYS A 29 15.43 3.68 -7.88
N HIS A 30 15.95 2.63 -8.50
CA HIS A 30 17.36 2.23 -8.36
C HIS A 30 18.33 3.32 -8.88
N ASP A 31 18.00 4.03 -9.95
CA ASP A 31 18.76 5.21 -10.42
C ASP A 31 18.91 6.28 -9.33
N SER A 32 17.92 6.35 -8.43
CA SER A 32 17.91 7.25 -7.27
C SER A 32 18.41 6.57 -5.98
N LEU A 33 18.99 5.36 -6.06
CA LEU A 33 19.43 4.53 -4.93
C LEU A 33 18.30 4.19 -3.95
N ILE A 34 17.09 4.00 -4.47
CA ILE A 34 15.90 3.68 -3.71
C ILE A 34 15.44 2.26 -4.05
N GLU A 35 15.35 1.41 -3.04
CA GLU A 35 14.75 0.09 -3.13
C GLU A 35 13.22 0.18 -3.14
N VAL A 36 12.56 -0.81 -3.73
CA VAL A 36 11.10 -0.86 -3.81
C VAL A 36 10.57 -2.04 -3.01
N ALA A 37 9.61 -1.77 -2.11
CA ALA A 37 8.72 -2.78 -1.57
C ALA A 37 7.44 -2.82 -2.44
N GLY A 38 7.23 -3.94 -3.11
CA GLY A 38 6.07 -4.15 -3.99
C GLY A 38 4.81 -4.46 -3.19
N VAL A 39 3.79 -3.60 -3.26
CA VAL A 39 2.59 -3.69 -2.41
C VAL A 39 1.46 -4.38 -3.14
N VAL A 40 1.08 -5.58 -2.69
CA VAL A 40 0.06 -6.45 -3.30
C VAL A 40 -1.28 -6.47 -2.55
N LYS A 41 -1.50 -5.56 -1.60
CA LYS A 41 -2.72 -5.54 -0.76
C LYS A 41 -4.01 -5.31 -1.56
N ALA A 42 -3.97 -4.42 -2.56
CA ALA A 42 -5.15 -4.02 -3.33
C ALA A 42 -5.72 -5.17 -4.18
N VAL A 43 -4.86 -6.08 -4.60
CA VAL A 43 -5.20 -7.26 -5.40
C VAL A 43 -5.30 -8.53 -4.55
N SER A 44 -5.51 -8.39 -3.24
CA SER A 44 -5.68 -9.50 -2.29
C SER A 44 -4.58 -10.56 -2.37
N SER A 45 -3.38 -10.18 -2.80
CA SER A 45 -2.21 -11.05 -2.98
C SER A 45 -2.49 -12.26 -3.90
N LEU A 46 -3.22 -12.03 -4.99
CA LEU A 46 -3.48 -13.06 -6.00
C LEU A 46 -2.14 -13.68 -6.48
N PRO A 47 -2.03 -15.02 -6.50
CA PRO A 47 -0.77 -15.71 -6.78
C PRO A 47 -0.09 -15.30 -8.10
N GLU A 48 -0.87 -15.12 -9.15
CA GLU A 48 -0.38 -14.73 -10.47
C GLU A 48 0.26 -13.33 -10.44
N ILE A 49 -0.37 -12.41 -9.70
CA ILE A 49 0.14 -11.04 -9.54
C ILE A 49 1.37 -11.04 -8.64
N VAL A 50 1.36 -11.80 -7.54
CA VAL A 50 2.53 -11.91 -6.65
C VAL A 50 3.76 -12.41 -7.40
N ARG A 51 3.61 -13.34 -8.35
CA ARG A 51 4.73 -13.79 -9.21
C ARG A 51 5.31 -12.64 -10.05
N VAL A 52 4.47 -11.79 -10.63
CA VAL A 52 4.94 -10.63 -11.39
C VAL A 52 5.78 -9.70 -10.50
N TYR A 53 5.33 -9.44 -9.28
CA TYR A 53 6.10 -8.65 -8.30
C TYR A 53 7.39 -9.36 -7.87
N GLU A 54 7.35 -10.68 -7.64
CA GLU A 54 8.54 -11.49 -7.29
C GLU A 54 9.64 -11.37 -8.36
N GLU A 55 9.26 -11.36 -9.63
CA GLU A 55 10.15 -11.32 -10.78
C GLU A 55 10.61 -9.90 -11.17
N SER A 56 9.92 -8.85 -10.68
CA SER A 56 10.14 -7.46 -11.12
C SER A 56 11.34 -6.74 -10.50
N GLY A 57 12.12 -7.38 -9.64
CA GLY A 57 13.29 -6.75 -9.00
C GLY A 57 12.98 -5.99 -7.71
N VAL A 58 11.74 -6.00 -7.19
CA VAL A 58 11.41 -5.41 -5.88
C VAL A 58 12.19 -6.08 -4.75
N LYS A 59 12.49 -5.34 -3.69
CA LYS A 59 13.22 -5.83 -2.52
C LYS A 59 12.34 -6.68 -1.59
N PHE A 60 11.10 -6.25 -1.39
CA PHE A 60 10.11 -6.89 -0.50
C PHE A 60 8.81 -7.09 -1.26
N ILE A 61 8.05 -8.13 -0.85
CA ILE A 61 6.63 -8.20 -1.14
C ILE A 61 5.89 -7.71 0.11
N ALA A 62 4.98 -6.75 -0.05
CA ALA A 62 4.34 -6.06 1.06
C ALA A 62 2.82 -6.14 1.00
N THR A 63 2.20 -6.44 2.13
CA THR A 63 0.75 -6.38 2.28
C THR A 63 0.35 -5.95 3.70
N SER A 64 -0.93 -5.61 3.90
CA SER A 64 -1.45 -5.13 5.17
C SER A 64 -2.27 -6.17 5.94
N ARG A 65 -2.37 -7.42 5.48
CA ARG A 65 -3.18 -8.45 6.11
C ARG A 65 -2.40 -9.74 6.30
N ILE A 66 -2.44 -10.28 7.51
CA ILE A 66 -1.80 -11.55 7.86
C ILE A 66 -2.36 -12.72 7.04
N SER A 67 -3.66 -12.73 6.76
CA SER A 67 -4.26 -13.74 5.88
C SER A 67 -3.68 -13.76 4.47
N GLN A 68 -3.32 -12.60 3.93
CA GLN A 68 -2.64 -12.50 2.64
C GLN A 68 -1.17 -12.97 2.73
N MET A 69 -0.46 -12.66 3.84
CA MET A 69 0.89 -13.19 4.09
C MET A 69 0.89 -14.71 4.15
N ARG A 70 -0.06 -15.27 4.88
CA ARG A 70 -0.24 -16.73 4.98
C ARG A 70 -0.47 -17.36 3.61
N ALA A 71 -1.37 -16.79 2.82
CA ALA A 71 -1.64 -17.29 1.46
C ALA A 71 -0.39 -17.26 0.57
N ILE A 72 0.44 -16.21 0.65
CA ILE A 72 1.70 -16.12 -0.10
C ILE A 72 2.68 -17.22 0.33
N ARG A 73 2.84 -17.45 1.65
CA ARG A 73 3.74 -18.48 2.17
C ARG A 73 3.26 -19.89 1.81
N GLU A 74 1.98 -20.18 1.98
CA GLU A 74 1.37 -21.48 1.66
C GLU A 74 1.45 -21.80 0.16
N ALA A 75 1.27 -20.80 -0.70
CA ALA A 75 1.42 -20.96 -2.14
C ALA A 75 2.87 -21.24 -2.59
N GLY A 76 3.87 -20.92 -1.75
CA GLY A 76 5.29 -21.15 -2.04
C GLY A 76 5.83 -20.39 -3.26
N ILE A 77 5.15 -19.31 -3.65
CA ILE A 77 5.43 -18.55 -4.88
C ILE A 77 6.39 -17.39 -4.67
N CYS A 78 6.69 -17.03 -3.42
CA CYS A 78 7.50 -15.87 -3.08
C CYS A 78 8.69 -16.30 -2.22
N LYS A 79 9.91 -15.98 -2.69
CA LYS A 79 11.17 -16.16 -1.96
C LYS A 79 11.66 -14.87 -1.32
N LYS A 80 11.15 -13.72 -1.78
CA LYS A 80 11.50 -12.41 -1.23
C LYS A 80 11.00 -12.25 0.19
N PRO A 81 11.67 -11.41 1.01
CA PRO A 81 11.19 -11.09 2.34
C PRO A 81 9.79 -10.46 2.29
N LEU A 82 8.94 -10.82 3.25
CA LEU A 82 7.58 -10.30 3.38
C LEU A 82 7.54 -9.15 4.38
N MET A 83 6.95 -8.03 3.98
CA MET A 83 6.81 -6.83 4.80
C MET A 83 5.34 -6.58 5.17
N LEU A 84 5.04 -6.53 6.48
CA LEU A 84 3.73 -6.09 6.96
C LEU A 84 3.70 -4.56 7.03
N ILE A 85 2.84 -3.94 6.20
CA ILE A 85 2.77 -2.47 6.05
C ILE A 85 1.61 -1.83 6.82
N ARG A 86 1.31 -2.33 7.99
CA ARG A 86 0.49 -1.69 9.02
C ARG A 86 0.98 -2.12 10.41
N ILE A 87 0.57 -1.37 11.42
CA ILE A 87 0.81 -1.75 12.82
C ILE A 87 0.02 -3.03 13.11
N PRO A 88 0.63 -4.10 13.63
CA PRO A 88 -0.07 -5.34 13.91
C PRO A 88 -1.01 -5.21 15.09
N MET A 89 -2.08 -6.01 15.08
CA MET A 89 -2.91 -6.22 16.27
C MET A 89 -2.17 -7.12 17.26
N LEU A 90 -2.35 -6.92 18.56
CA LEU A 90 -1.76 -7.78 19.59
C LEU A 90 -2.10 -9.28 19.39
N SER A 91 -3.31 -9.56 18.92
CA SER A 91 -3.78 -10.93 18.64
C SER A 91 -3.12 -11.60 17.44
N GLU A 92 -2.46 -10.84 16.56
CA GLU A 92 -1.78 -11.34 15.35
C GLU A 92 -0.28 -11.57 15.54
N LEU A 93 0.30 -11.16 16.65
CA LEU A 93 1.74 -11.17 16.85
C LEU A 93 2.40 -12.53 16.62
N PRO A 94 1.77 -13.68 17.01
CA PRO A 94 2.33 -14.99 16.67
C PRO A 94 2.51 -15.18 15.15
N ASP A 95 1.50 -14.82 14.38
CA ASP A 95 1.52 -14.92 12.92
C ASP A 95 2.48 -13.89 12.28
N VAL A 96 2.59 -12.69 12.86
CA VAL A 96 3.54 -11.67 12.40
C VAL A 96 4.97 -12.19 12.49
N VAL A 97 5.35 -12.74 13.62
CA VAL A 97 6.70 -13.31 13.84
C VAL A 97 6.93 -14.56 13.00
N GLU A 98 5.89 -15.35 12.75
CA GLU A 98 5.99 -16.55 11.92
C GLU A 98 6.17 -16.23 10.43
N LEU A 99 5.33 -15.34 9.90
CA LEU A 99 5.10 -15.16 8.47
C LEU A 99 5.84 -13.96 7.86
N CYS A 100 6.09 -12.91 8.65
CA CYS A 100 6.71 -11.68 8.16
C CYS A 100 8.18 -11.60 8.55
N ASP A 101 9.01 -11.08 7.65
CA ASP A 101 10.41 -10.82 7.92
C ASP A 101 10.61 -9.44 8.58
N ILE A 102 9.74 -8.48 8.22
CA ILE A 102 9.79 -7.11 8.72
C ILE A 102 8.37 -6.53 8.86
N SER A 103 8.17 -5.65 9.86
CA SER A 103 6.89 -4.98 10.06
C SER A 103 7.03 -3.50 10.43
N LEU A 104 6.00 -2.70 10.07
CA LEU A 104 5.90 -1.31 10.46
C LEU A 104 5.34 -1.20 11.88
N GLN A 105 5.90 -0.30 12.70
CA GLN A 105 5.57 -0.13 14.12
C GLN A 105 5.46 1.35 14.50
N SER A 106 4.55 1.68 15.43
CA SER A 106 4.42 3.02 16.00
C SER A 106 3.87 3.03 17.43
N ASP A 107 3.89 1.88 18.09
CA ASP A 107 3.36 1.76 19.45
C ASP A 107 4.30 0.90 20.31
N ILE A 108 4.73 1.45 21.45
CA ILE A 108 5.69 0.76 22.33
C ILE A 108 5.10 -0.48 23.00
N ILE A 109 3.77 -0.50 23.24
CA ILE A 109 3.10 -1.67 23.83
C ILE A 109 3.15 -2.83 22.84
N VAL A 110 2.89 -2.54 21.56
CA VAL A 110 2.96 -3.54 20.49
C VAL A 110 4.40 -4.02 20.29
N LEU A 111 5.39 -3.13 20.32
CA LEU A 111 6.82 -3.47 20.22
C LEU A 111 7.26 -4.42 21.34
N ARG A 112 6.92 -4.11 22.59
CA ARG A 112 7.24 -4.99 23.74
C ARG A 112 6.58 -6.36 23.60
N ALA A 113 5.30 -6.39 23.22
CA ALA A 113 4.59 -7.65 23.01
C ALA A 113 5.16 -8.46 21.83
N LEU A 114 5.55 -7.79 20.76
CA LEU A 114 6.20 -8.41 19.59
C LEU A 114 7.58 -9.01 19.97
N ASN A 115 8.36 -8.32 20.80
CA ASN A 115 9.61 -8.83 21.33
C ASN A 115 9.41 -10.14 22.12
N GLU A 116 8.42 -10.16 23.01
CA GLU A 116 8.13 -11.38 23.78
C GLU A 116 7.68 -12.54 22.89
N GLU A 117 6.92 -12.25 21.86
CA GLU A 117 6.49 -13.27 20.90
C GLU A 117 7.67 -13.76 20.06
N ALA A 118 8.52 -12.85 19.56
CA ALA A 118 9.74 -13.22 18.83
C ALA A 118 10.68 -14.09 19.69
N LYS A 119 10.82 -13.76 20.99
CA LYS A 119 11.56 -14.54 21.96
C LYS A 119 10.98 -15.97 22.11
N LYS A 120 9.67 -16.13 22.25
CA LYS A 120 9.02 -17.44 22.34
C LYS A 120 9.29 -18.30 21.11
N GLN A 121 9.34 -17.70 19.93
CA GLN A 121 9.61 -18.38 18.66
C GLN A 121 11.11 -18.53 18.36
N GLY A 122 12.02 -18.01 19.22
CA GLY A 122 13.46 -18.07 19.02
C GLY A 122 13.95 -17.28 17.82
N LYS A 123 13.26 -16.18 17.47
CA LYS A 123 13.55 -15.33 16.32
C LYS A 123 13.99 -13.93 16.74
N VAL A 124 14.61 -13.22 15.80
CA VAL A 124 14.76 -11.76 15.83
C VAL A 124 13.94 -11.20 14.70
N HIS A 125 12.96 -10.34 15.02
CA HIS A 125 12.05 -9.75 14.05
C HIS A 125 12.48 -8.32 13.71
N GLU A 126 12.49 -7.98 12.41
CA GLU A 126 12.87 -6.64 11.97
C GLU A 126 11.70 -5.66 12.03
N VAL A 127 11.99 -4.44 12.46
CA VAL A 127 10.97 -3.40 12.57
C VAL A 127 11.43 -2.07 11.94
N ILE A 128 10.45 -1.36 11.35
CA ILE A 128 10.60 0.03 10.90
C ILE A 128 9.67 0.88 11.77
N LEU A 129 10.25 1.86 12.50
CA LEU A 129 9.46 2.82 13.26
C LEU A 129 8.84 3.86 12.33
N MET A 130 7.52 4.04 12.43
CA MET A 130 6.79 5.00 11.62
C MET A 130 6.66 6.33 12.32
N MET A 131 6.88 7.42 11.57
CA MET A 131 6.60 8.78 12.00
C MET A 131 5.33 9.31 11.34
N ASP A 132 4.50 9.98 12.09
CA ASP A 132 3.40 10.79 11.55
C ASP A 132 3.91 12.23 11.30
N LEU A 133 4.10 12.56 10.04
CA LEU A 133 4.54 13.90 9.62
C LEU A 133 3.36 14.79 9.19
N GLY A 134 2.20 14.59 9.86
CA GLY A 134 1.03 15.43 9.71
C GLY A 134 -0.15 14.81 8.97
N ASP A 135 -0.02 13.58 8.45
CA ASP A 135 -1.14 12.87 7.78
C ASP A 135 -2.19 12.32 8.76
N LEU A 136 -1.88 12.32 10.06
CA LEU A 136 -2.74 11.94 11.19
C LEU A 136 -3.30 10.51 11.09
N ARG A 137 -2.46 9.58 10.65
CA ARG A 137 -2.84 8.19 10.49
C ARG A 137 -2.06 7.27 11.45
N GLU A 138 -0.92 6.74 11.04
CA GLU A 138 -0.05 5.94 11.91
C GLU A 138 1.34 6.56 12.01
N GLY A 139 1.96 6.42 13.15
CA GLY A 139 3.30 6.96 13.41
C GLY A 139 3.41 7.58 14.78
N PHE A 140 4.62 7.65 15.30
CA PHE A 140 4.94 8.48 16.45
C PHE A 140 4.74 9.94 16.04
N TRP A 141 4.06 10.71 16.89
CA TRP A 141 3.85 12.14 16.65
C TRP A 141 5.05 12.98 17.11
N ASN A 142 5.65 12.60 18.22
CA ASN A 142 6.82 13.28 18.78
C ASN A 142 8.11 12.54 18.39
N GLU A 143 9.14 13.28 18.02
CA GLU A 143 10.45 12.73 17.70
C GLU A 143 11.11 12.08 18.93
N GLU A 144 10.87 12.63 20.14
CA GLU A 144 11.38 12.08 21.42
C GLU A 144 10.81 10.67 21.66
N ASP A 145 9.50 10.46 21.48
CA ASP A 145 8.86 9.15 21.67
C ASP A 145 9.41 8.11 20.67
N ALA A 146 9.72 8.53 19.44
CA ALA A 146 10.33 7.66 18.44
C ALA A 146 11.78 7.32 18.77
N LEU A 147 12.54 8.28 19.32
CA LEU A 147 13.90 8.08 19.76
C LEU A 147 13.95 7.15 20.97
N ASP A 148 13.07 7.34 21.95
CA ASP A 148 12.97 6.46 23.13
C ASP A 148 12.62 5.03 22.72
N ALA A 149 11.67 4.85 21.80
CA ALA A 149 11.34 3.54 21.25
C ALA A 149 12.53 2.89 20.51
N ALA A 150 13.30 3.68 19.75
CA ALA A 150 14.50 3.21 19.07
C ALA A 150 15.56 2.73 20.05
N LEU A 151 15.80 3.49 21.13
CA LEU A 151 16.74 3.14 22.20
C LEU A 151 16.29 1.88 22.97
N GLU A 152 14.99 1.77 23.27
CA GLU A 152 14.43 0.57 23.91
C GLU A 152 14.61 -0.68 23.03
N ILE A 153 14.36 -0.57 21.72
CA ILE A 153 14.60 -1.68 20.78
C ILE A 153 16.08 -2.08 20.81
N GLU A 154 16.99 -1.12 20.70
CA GLU A 154 18.42 -1.40 20.61
C GLU A 154 19.00 -2.00 21.92
N HIS A 155 18.55 -1.51 23.08
CA HIS A 155 19.14 -1.87 24.37
C HIS A 155 18.36 -2.92 25.16
N GLU A 156 17.05 -3.00 25.02
CA GLU A 156 16.19 -3.83 25.86
C GLU A 156 15.45 -4.93 25.10
N LEU A 157 14.91 -4.64 23.89
CA LEU A 157 14.08 -5.57 23.15
C LEU A 157 14.92 -6.48 22.21
N LYS A 158 15.74 -7.35 22.80
CA LYS A 158 16.79 -8.13 22.12
C LYS A 158 16.31 -9.11 21.04
N ASN A 159 15.01 -9.36 20.95
CA ASN A 159 14.41 -10.17 19.91
C ASN A 159 13.76 -9.32 18.78
N LEU A 160 13.99 -8.00 18.83
CA LEU A 160 13.71 -7.09 17.73
C LEU A 160 15.02 -6.50 17.19
N ARG A 161 15.00 -6.14 15.90
CA ARG A 161 16.07 -5.38 15.25
C ARG A 161 15.47 -4.14 14.61
N LEU A 162 15.91 -2.96 15.04
CA LEU A 162 15.50 -1.72 14.38
C LEU A 162 16.17 -1.64 13.01
N ALA A 163 15.42 -1.94 11.97
CA ALA A 163 15.88 -1.89 10.58
C ALA A 163 15.77 -0.48 9.98
N GLY A 164 14.87 0.36 10.50
CA GLY A 164 14.72 1.68 9.91
C GLY A 164 13.63 2.54 10.53
N VAL A 165 13.45 3.69 9.89
CA VAL A 165 12.33 4.61 10.12
C VAL A 165 11.54 4.82 8.83
N GLY A 166 10.29 5.24 8.94
CA GLY A 166 9.46 5.46 7.77
C GLY A 166 8.34 6.46 7.99
N VAL A 167 7.70 6.87 6.91
CA VAL A 167 6.54 7.75 6.90
C VAL A 167 5.48 7.22 5.94
N ASN A 168 4.24 7.60 6.16
CA ASN A 168 3.16 7.44 5.19
C ASN A 168 2.41 8.76 5.06
N LEU A 169 2.22 9.22 3.82
CA LEU A 169 1.60 10.51 3.51
C LEU A 169 0.57 10.35 2.39
N SER A 170 -0.34 11.33 2.27
CA SER A 170 -1.44 11.36 1.30
C SER A 170 -2.38 10.16 1.40
N CYS A 171 -2.64 9.70 2.62
CA CYS A 171 -3.47 8.52 2.84
C CYS A 171 -4.75 8.84 3.63
N TYR A 172 -4.62 9.52 4.77
CA TYR A 172 -5.74 9.96 5.60
C TYR A 172 -5.90 11.48 5.56
N GLY A 173 -4.87 12.21 6.00
CA GLY A 173 -4.89 13.68 6.06
C GLY A 173 -4.60 14.37 4.72
N SER A 174 -4.34 13.60 3.66
CA SER A 174 -4.02 14.12 2.32
C SER A 174 -2.79 15.04 2.28
N VAL A 175 -1.88 14.89 3.25
CA VAL A 175 -0.64 15.66 3.30
C VAL A 175 0.31 15.20 2.20
N LEU A 176 0.65 16.09 1.29
CA LEU A 176 1.55 15.76 0.18
C LEU A 176 2.98 15.51 0.68
N PRO A 177 3.67 14.49 0.13
CA PRO A 177 5.10 14.35 0.31
C PRO A 177 5.83 15.57 -0.27
N THR A 178 6.77 16.10 0.50
CA THR A 178 7.56 17.27 0.12
C THR A 178 9.01 17.08 0.53
N LYS A 179 9.94 17.81 -0.10
CA LYS A 179 11.33 17.81 0.31
C LYS A 179 11.51 18.14 1.80
N ARG A 180 10.66 19.04 2.34
CA ARG A 180 10.73 19.46 3.74
C ARG A 180 10.40 18.32 4.70
N ASN A 181 9.25 17.63 4.52
CA ASN A 181 8.87 16.55 5.43
C ASN A 181 9.79 15.33 5.28
N MET A 182 10.23 15.00 4.05
CA MET A 182 11.22 13.93 3.84
C MET A 182 12.59 14.27 4.47
N GLN A 183 13.01 15.53 4.45
CA GLN A 183 14.23 15.97 5.13
C GLN A 183 14.10 15.86 6.65
N GLY A 184 12.93 16.13 7.21
CA GLY A 184 12.63 15.89 8.63
C GLY A 184 12.81 14.43 9.01
N LEU A 185 12.29 13.49 8.20
CA LEU A 185 12.50 12.05 8.42
C LEU A 185 13.98 11.67 8.37
N VAL A 186 14.75 12.22 7.44
CA VAL A 186 16.20 11.99 7.33
C VAL A 186 16.94 12.56 8.54
N SER A 187 16.51 13.71 9.09
CA SER A 187 17.08 14.29 10.31
C SER A 187 16.85 13.37 11.49
N LEU A 188 15.62 12.95 11.74
CA LEU A 188 15.28 11.98 12.80
C LEU A 188 16.08 10.68 12.65
N ALA A 189 16.19 10.13 11.45
CA ALA A 189 17.01 8.94 11.21
C ALA A 189 18.46 9.15 11.66
N SER A 190 19.02 10.35 11.38
CA SER A 190 20.39 10.69 11.76
C SER A 190 20.55 10.83 13.27
N ASP A 191 19.55 11.37 13.96
CA ASP A 191 19.54 11.48 15.42
C ASP A 191 19.45 10.09 16.07
N ILE A 192 18.55 9.23 15.60
CA ILE A 192 18.46 7.84 16.06
C ILE A 192 19.80 7.11 15.85
N GLU A 193 20.39 7.19 14.66
CA GLU A 193 21.66 6.54 14.34
C GLU A 193 22.82 6.99 15.25
N ARG A 194 22.83 8.26 15.62
CA ARG A 194 23.83 8.81 16.55
C ARG A 194 23.67 8.19 17.95
N GLU A 195 22.45 8.10 18.44
CA GLU A 195 22.16 7.59 19.77
C GLU A 195 22.34 6.06 19.87
N ILE A 196 21.95 5.29 18.84
CA ILE A 196 22.13 3.83 18.84
C ILE A 196 23.55 3.40 18.37
N GLY A 197 24.37 4.33 17.87
CA GLY A 197 25.76 4.08 17.44
C GLY A 197 25.92 3.28 16.14
N ARG A 198 24.87 3.14 15.31
CA ARG A 198 24.93 2.46 14.01
C ARG A 198 24.00 3.07 12.99
N LYS A 199 24.21 2.73 11.70
CA LYS A 199 23.32 3.13 10.61
C LYS A 199 22.04 2.29 10.58
N LEU A 200 20.96 2.91 10.16
CA LEU A 200 19.71 2.24 9.80
C LEU A 200 19.81 1.72 8.36
N ASP A 201 19.24 0.53 8.12
CA ASP A 201 19.22 -0.05 6.78
C ASP A 201 18.23 0.69 5.87
N TYR A 202 17.08 1.14 6.44
CA TYR A 202 16.00 1.75 5.68
C TYR A 202 15.56 3.09 6.25
N ILE A 203 15.41 4.07 5.35
CA ILE A 203 14.66 5.30 5.57
C ILE A 203 13.55 5.30 4.52
N SER A 204 12.34 4.90 4.93
CA SER A 204 11.22 4.65 4.01
C SER A 204 10.39 5.90 3.76
N GLY A 205 10.52 6.49 2.58
CA GLY A 205 9.93 7.75 2.17
C GLY A 205 8.46 7.70 1.73
N GLY A 206 7.72 6.67 2.12
CA GLY A 206 6.28 6.63 1.85
C GLY A 206 5.85 5.61 0.79
N ALA A 207 4.75 5.92 0.12
CA ALA A 207 4.03 5.04 -0.78
C ALA A 207 4.06 5.54 -2.24
N SER A 208 3.15 5.07 -3.09
CA SER A 208 3.00 5.49 -4.49
C SER A 208 2.90 7.01 -4.66
N THR A 209 2.29 7.70 -3.69
CA THR A 209 2.18 9.16 -3.65
C THR A 209 3.53 9.89 -3.54
N SER A 210 4.58 9.21 -3.10
CA SER A 210 5.95 9.77 -3.03
C SER A 210 6.80 9.43 -4.26
N ALA A 211 6.32 8.57 -5.16
CA ALA A 211 7.10 8.09 -6.31
C ALA A 211 7.61 9.23 -7.21
N TYR A 212 6.79 10.27 -7.42
CA TYR A 212 7.17 11.41 -8.25
C TYR A 212 8.46 12.10 -7.77
N MET A 213 8.73 12.10 -6.45
CA MET A 213 9.94 12.71 -5.89
C MET A 213 11.21 11.95 -6.29
N ALA A 214 11.13 10.62 -6.33
CA ALA A 214 12.22 9.79 -6.83
C ALA A 214 12.43 10.01 -8.33
N MET A 215 11.33 10.04 -9.11
CA MET A 215 11.37 10.17 -10.58
C MET A 215 11.87 11.54 -11.06
N ASN A 216 11.63 12.62 -10.31
CA ASN A 216 12.07 13.99 -10.67
C ASN A 216 13.32 14.45 -9.89
N GLY A 217 13.98 13.57 -9.13
CA GLY A 217 15.23 13.88 -8.43
C GLY A 217 15.07 14.82 -7.22
N THR A 218 13.86 15.00 -6.67
CA THR A 218 13.63 15.87 -5.51
C THR A 218 13.61 15.12 -4.17
N MET A 219 13.67 13.78 -4.19
CA MET A 219 13.75 12.95 -2.98
C MET A 219 15.10 13.19 -2.28
N PRO A 220 15.12 13.44 -0.94
CA PRO A 220 16.38 13.54 -0.22
C PRO A 220 17.23 12.27 -0.35
N TYR A 221 18.52 12.44 -0.55
CA TYR A 221 19.49 11.39 -0.86
C TYR A 221 19.47 10.17 0.07
N ARG A 222 19.14 10.35 1.35
CA ARG A 222 19.13 9.25 2.32
C ARG A 222 17.85 8.43 2.36
N ILE A 223 16.80 8.89 1.71
CA ILE A 223 15.60 8.06 1.52
C ILE A 223 15.98 6.93 0.56
N ASN A 224 15.87 5.69 1.01
CA ASN A 224 16.35 4.52 0.27
C ASN A 224 15.31 3.38 0.15
N LEU A 225 14.06 3.62 0.54
CA LEU A 225 12.96 2.65 0.38
C LEU A 225 11.65 3.35 0.07
N LEU A 226 10.92 2.88 -0.95
CA LEU A 226 9.52 3.24 -1.24
C LEU A 226 8.64 2.00 -1.27
N ARG A 227 7.38 2.14 -0.83
CA ARG A 227 6.38 1.07 -0.81
C ARG A 227 5.35 1.31 -1.89
N LEU A 228 5.58 0.74 -3.09
CA LEU A 228 4.82 1.02 -4.30
C LEU A 228 3.79 -0.09 -4.60
N GLY A 229 2.55 0.29 -4.82
CA GLY A 229 1.46 -0.63 -5.18
C GLY A 229 0.53 -0.02 -6.22
N ASP A 230 -0.21 1.00 -5.81
CA ASP A 230 -1.23 1.65 -6.62
C ASP A 230 -0.69 2.15 -7.98
N ILE A 231 0.46 2.82 -7.98
CA ILE A 231 1.07 3.34 -9.20
C ILE A 231 1.43 2.25 -10.22
N GLY A 232 1.82 1.06 -9.76
CA GLY A 232 2.09 -0.08 -10.66
C GLY A 232 0.82 -0.64 -11.31
N LEU A 233 -0.29 -0.62 -10.56
CA LEU A 233 -1.59 -1.15 -11.01
C LEU A 233 -2.38 -0.14 -11.87
N ARG A 234 -2.30 1.16 -11.56
CA ARG A 234 -3.01 2.22 -12.28
C ARG A 234 -2.19 2.83 -13.42
N GLY A 235 -0.86 2.77 -13.34
CA GLY A 235 0.04 3.52 -14.22
C GLY A 235 0.18 4.99 -13.84
N GLU A 236 -0.55 5.43 -12.81
CA GLU A 236 -0.61 6.82 -12.35
C GLU A 236 -0.97 6.91 -10.87
N THR A 237 -0.83 8.10 -10.30
CA THR A 237 -1.45 8.53 -9.04
C THR A 237 -2.23 9.81 -9.28
N ASP A 238 -3.03 10.24 -8.31
CA ASP A 238 -3.86 11.46 -8.46
C ASP A 238 -3.03 12.74 -8.77
N ASN A 239 -1.73 12.73 -8.45
CA ASN A 239 -0.83 13.87 -8.64
C ASN A 239 0.35 13.60 -9.59
N PHE A 240 0.43 12.39 -10.17
CA PHE A 240 1.56 12.02 -11.01
C PHE A 240 1.14 10.95 -12.03
N ALA A 241 1.12 11.33 -13.30
CA ALA A 241 0.80 10.48 -14.45
C ALA A 241 1.98 10.52 -15.44
N PRO A 242 2.99 9.66 -15.24
CA PRO A 242 4.15 9.64 -16.12
C PRO A 242 3.85 8.88 -17.42
N ASP A 243 4.42 9.34 -18.53
CA ASP A 243 4.27 8.78 -19.87
C ASP A 243 4.94 7.42 -20.07
N PHE A 244 5.79 6.99 -19.14
CA PHE A 244 6.51 5.71 -19.20
C PHE A 244 5.76 4.55 -18.52
N LEU A 245 4.60 4.80 -17.92
CA LEU A 245 3.77 3.76 -17.32
C LEU A 245 2.51 3.52 -18.16
N GLU A 246 2.15 2.25 -18.27
CA GLU A 246 0.95 1.81 -18.95
C GLU A 246 -0.27 1.93 -18.03
N THR A 247 -1.35 2.52 -18.55
CA THR A 247 -2.67 2.47 -17.91
C THR A 247 -3.46 1.25 -18.37
N GLY A 248 -4.59 0.96 -17.71
CA GLY A 248 -5.44 -0.17 -18.09
C GLY A 248 -4.86 -1.54 -17.77
N VAL A 249 -4.02 -1.63 -16.72
CA VAL A 249 -3.57 -2.90 -16.13
C VAL A 249 -4.76 -3.68 -15.56
N MET A 250 -5.76 -2.97 -15.02
CA MET A 250 -7.00 -3.55 -14.49
C MET A 250 -8.19 -3.11 -15.32
N THR A 251 -9.04 -4.06 -15.70
CA THR A 251 -10.30 -3.79 -16.43
C THR A 251 -11.44 -4.53 -15.75
N ILE A 252 -12.50 -3.82 -15.40
CA ILE A 252 -13.73 -4.42 -14.89
C ILE A 252 -14.65 -4.69 -16.07
N LYS A 253 -15.17 -5.91 -16.14
CA LYS A 253 -16.17 -6.32 -17.14
C LYS A 253 -17.45 -6.73 -16.46
N ALA A 254 -18.57 -6.25 -16.99
CA ALA A 254 -19.90 -6.60 -16.51
C ALA A 254 -20.90 -6.65 -17.68
N GLU A 255 -21.97 -7.40 -17.51
CA GLU A 255 -22.98 -7.61 -18.55
C GLU A 255 -24.09 -6.57 -18.46
N VAL A 256 -24.54 -6.06 -19.61
CA VAL A 256 -25.72 -5.22 -19.72
C VAL A 256 -26.95 -6.10 -19.68
N ILE A 257 -27.80 -5.94 -18.66
CA ILE A 257 -29.02 -6.76 -18.45
C ILE A 257 -30.30 -6.11 -18.91
N GLU A 258 -30.30 -4.80 -19.10
CA GLU A 258 -31.41 -4.07 -19.71
C GLU A 258 -30.87 -2.85 -20.48
N CYS A 259 -31.48 -2.55 -21.63
CA CYS A 259 -31.23 -1.31 -22.37
C CYS A 259 -32.54 -0.73 -22.89
N ARG A 260 -32.96 0.45 -22.38
CA ARG A 260 -34.23 1.09 -22.68
C ARG A 260 -34.10 2.61 -22.79
N ASP A 261 -35.02 3.23 -23.54
CA ASP A 261 -35.18 4.68 -23.52
C ASP A 261 -36.07 5.05 -22.34
N LYS A 262 -35.55 5.87 -21.42
CA LYS A 262 -36.20 6.29 -20.17
C LYS A 262 -35.95 7.77 -19.90
N PRO A 263 -36.87 8.46 -19.14
CA PRO A 263 -36.59 9.79 -18.63
C PRO A 263 -35.28 9.80 -17.80
N SER A 264 -34.52 10.88 -17.88
CA SER A 264 -33.32 11.08 -17.06
C SER A 264 -33.63 11.59 -15.66
N PHE A 265 -34.82 12.19 -15.47
CA PHE A 265 -35.34 12.60 -14.17
C PHE A 265 -36.37 11.58 -13.66
N PRO A 266 -36.29 11.15 -12.38
CA PRO A 266 -37.26 10.24 -11.78
C PRO A 266 -38.67 10.83 -11.77
N VAL A 267 -39.67 9.97 -11.95
CA VAL A 267 -41.08 10.36 -11.96
C VAL A 267 -41.74 9.85 -10.67
N GLY A 268 -42.33 10.77 -9.88
CA GLY A 268 -42.98 10.48 -8.60
C GLY A 268 -42.42 11.29 -7.44
N GLU A 269 -42.88 11.02 -6.22
CA GLU A 269 -42.35 11.61 -5.01
C GLU A 269 -40.96 11.03 -4.72
N LEU A 270 -40.00 11.92 -4.46
CA LEU A 270 -38.61 11.51 -4.21
C LEU A 270 -38.37 11.30 -2.73
N GLY A 271 -37.75 10.21 -2.39
CA GLY A 271 -37.26 9.88 -1.06
C GLY A 271 -35.75 9.72 -1.04
N VAL A 272 -35.25 8.85 -0.16
CA VAL A 272 -33.84 8.45 -0.10
C VAL A 272 -33.61 7.16 -0.88
N ASN A 273 -32.39 6.98 -1.40
CA ASN A 273 -31.98 5.75 -2.07
C ASN A 273 -31.68 4.63 -1.06
N ALA A 274 -31.26 3.47 -1.53
CA ALA A 274 -30.93 2.30 -0.72
C ALA A 274 -29.76 2.53 0.27
N PHE A 275 -29.02 3.63 0.14
CA PHE A 275 -27.90 4.02 1.00
C PHE A 275 -28.26 5.20 1.92
N GLY A 276 -29.56 5.63 1.97
CA GLY A 276 -30.02 6.75 2.79
C GLY A 276 -29.68 8.13 2.23
N GLU A 277 -29.26 8.22 0.96
CA GLU A 277 -28.86 9.47 0.32
C GLU A 277 -30.02 10.08 -0.49
N VAL A 278 -30.17 11.40 -0.47
CA VAL A 278 -31.07 12.12 -1.37
C VAL A 278 -30.42 12.23 -2.73
N GLY A 279 -31.06 11.67 -3.76
CA GLY A 279 -30.55 11.72 -5.13
C GLY A 279 -30.62 13.12 -5.73
N HIS A 280 -29.58 13.53 -6.44
CA HIS A 280 -29.58 14.74 -7.27
C HIS A 280 -29.64 14.32 -8.73
N TYR A 281 -30.65 14.81 -9.44
CA TYR A 281 -30.88 14.43 -10.84
C TYR A 281 -31.01 15.68 -11.71
N GLU A 282 -30.41 15.61 -12.88
CA GLU A 282 -30.58 16.62 -13.92
C GLU A 282 -31.55 16.08 -14.98
N ASP A 283 -32.57 16.88 -15.32
CA ASP A 283 -33.47 16.51 -16.42
C ASP A 283 -32.81 16.81 -17.76
N ARG A 284 -32.46 15.73 -18.47
CA ARG A 284 -31.86 15.75 -19.82
C ARG A 284 -32.82 15.16 -20.86
N GLY A 285 -34.10 15.02 -20.51
CA GLY A 285 -35.12 14.39 -21.35
C GLY A 285 -34.96 12.86 -21.43
N ILE A 286 -35.48 12.28 -22.52
CA ILE A 286 -35.37 10.83 -22.77
C ILE A 286 -33.95 10.48 -23.17
N ARG A 287 -33.40 9.46 -22.51
CA ARG A 287 -32.06 8.93 -22.74
C ARG A 287 -32.06 7.40 -22.87
N ARG A 288 -31.20 6.88 -23.75
CA ARG A 288 -30.88 5.45 -23.77
C ARG A 288 -30.14 5.11 -22.48
N ARG A 289 -30.74 4.29 -21.63
CA ARG A 289 -30.18 3.84 -20.35
C ARG A 289 -29.91 2.35 -20.36
N ALA A 290 -28.73 1.96 -19.90
CA ALA A 290 -28.39 0.57 -19.69
C ALA A 290 -28.30 0.29 -18.17
N LEU A 291 -28.83 -0.86 -17.77
CA LEU A 291 -28.55 -1.46 -16.46
C LEU A 291 -27.46 -2.49 -16.66
N VAL A 292 -26.44 -2.39 -15.82
CA VAL A 292 -25.29 -3.29 -15.81
C VAL A 292 -25.36 -4.15 -14.55
N ALA A 293 -25.09 -5.44 -14.67
CA ALA A 293 -25.12 -6.39 -13.55
C ALA A 293 -23.89 -6.19 -12.62
N MET A 294 -23.74 -4.97 -12.10
CA MET A 294 -22.67 -4.57 -11.19
C MET A 294 -23.14 -3.36 -10.37
N GLY A 295 -22.74 -3.30 -9.10
CA GLY A 295 -23.14 -2.22 -8.21
C GLY A 295 -22.06 -1.82 -7.20
N ARG A 296 -22.42 -0.93 -6.26
CA ARG A 296 -21.49 -0.42 -5.22
C ARG A 296 -20.81 -1.50 -4.41
N VAL A 297 -21.42 -2.65 -4.23
CA VAL A 297 -20.82 -3.79 -3.52
C VAL A 297 -19.59 -4.35 -4.26
N ASP A 298 -19.55 -4.19 -5.58
CA ASP A 298 -18.47 -4.69 -6.42
C ASP A 298 -17.32 -3.66 -6.58
N TYR A 299 -17.65 -2.36 -6.70
CA TYR A 299 -16.66 -1.32 -7.03
C TYR A 299 -16.53 -0.17 -5.99
N GLY A 300 -17.35 -0.18 -4.93
CA GLY A 300 -17.32 0.87 -3.89
C GLY A 300 -18.03 2.16 -4.31
N ASN A 301 -17.49 3.31 -3.94
CA ASN A 301 -18.14 4.62 -4.12
C ASN A 301 -17.66 5.42 -5.34
N ARG A 302 -16.57 5.00 -5.98
CA ARG A 302 -16.02 5.68 -7.15
C ARG A 302 -15.86 4.68 -8.30
N PHE A 303 -16.31 5.08 -9.45
CA PHE A 303 -16.21 4.31 -10.69
C PHE A 303 -16.10 5.29 -11.85
N ASP A 304 -15.02 5.21 -12.59
CA ASP A 304 -14.79 5.97 -13.80
C ASP A 304 -14.98 5.03 -15.00
N LEU A 305 -15.91 5.39 -15.89
CA LEU A 305 -16.08 4.72 -17.17
C LEU A 305 -15.01 5.22 -18.14
N ILE A 306 -14.26 4.29 -18.70
CA ILE A 306 -13.32 4.55 -19.80
C ILE A 306 -14.07 4.43 -21.14
#